data_34710e6d5a3b1fba9b39fc19a8f09168
#
_entry.id   34710e6d5a3b1fba9b39fc19a8f09168
#
_cell.length_a   1.000
_cell.length_b   1.000
_cell.length_c   1.000
_cell.angle_alpha   90.00
_cell.angle_beta   90.00
_cell.angle_gamma   90.00
#
_symmetry.space_group_name_H-M   'P 1'
#
loop_
_entity.id
_entity.type
_entity.pdbx_description
1 polymer ?
#
loop_
_entity_poly.entity_id
_entity_poly.type
_entity_poly.pdbx_seq_one_letter_code
_entity_poly.pdbx_strand_id
1 'polypeptide(L)'
;MNPEKLKIKILSRIAVAGLLFFAIAAGAEAQISYIKAEDLFPSEKPWEKSGRLVISHTPAIDTLISRYIYANKLAGNGMEGYRIQIYRSSGRSAREESNKIRAQFMIDFPDIPSYAEYERPGYFLVRVGDFRSKMEGTKTLYAVRKKYPNSYMVPCIINFPDLDKY
;
A
#
# COMPACT_ATOMS: atom_id res chain seq x y z
N MET A 1 -53.28 13.58 -32.01
CA MET A 1 -52.19 14.07 -31.15
C MET A 1 -51.05 14.52 -32.07
N ASN A 2 -50.70 15.80 -32.05
CA ASN A 2 -49.83 16.39 -33.07
C ASN A 2 -48.37 15.89 -32.89
N PRO A 3 -47.78 15.17 -33.87
CA PRO A 3 -46.47 14.53 -33.76
C PRO A 3 -45.32 15.51 -33.47
N GLU A 4 -45.43 16.75 -33.91
CA GLU A 4 -44.46 17.80 -33.66
C GLU A 4 -44.34 18.17 -32.17
N LYS A 5 -45.49 18.27 -31.47
CA LYS A 5 -45.50 18.57 -30.03
C LYS A 5 -44.91 17.44 -29.19
N LEU A 6 -45.01 16.20 -29.67
CA LEU A 6 -44.42 15.04 -29.00
C LEU A 6 -42.87 15.02 -29.12
N LYS A 7 -42.35 15.36 -30.32
CA LYS A 7 -40.91 15.47 -30.56
C LYS A 7 -40.27 16.54 -29.69
N ILE A 8 -40.92 17.73 -29.58
CA ILE A 8 -40.41 18.84 -28.76
C ILE A 8 -40.35 18.43 -27.26
N LYS A 9 -41.37 17.74 -26.74
CA LYS A 9 -41.40 17.25 -25.36
C LYS A 9 -40.31 16.19 -25.10
N ILE A 10 -40.01 15.32 -26.04
CA ILE A 10 -38.94 14.32 -25.92
C ILE A 10 -37.57 15.00 -25.94
N LEU A 11 -37.36 15.94 -26.88
CA LEU A 11 -36.10 16.70 -26.96
C LEU A 11 -35.83 17.50 -25.66
N SER A 12 -36.85 18.17 -25.12
CA SER A 12 -36.71 18.94 -23.89
C SER A 12 -36.36 18.04 -22.68
N ARG A 13 -36.93 16.85 -22.59
CA ARG A 13 -36.63 15.89 -21.52
C ARG A 13 -35.18 15.34 -21.63
N ILE A 14 -34.73 15.08 -22.86
CA ILE A 14 -33.35 14.65 -23.11
C ILE A 14 -32.36 15.78 -22.78
N ALA A 15 -32.66 17.02 -23.13
CA ALA A 15 -31.85 18.18 -22.80
C ALA A 15 -31.77 18.42 -21.29
N VAL A 16 -32.85 18.29 -20.55
CA VAL A 16 -32.89 18.43 -19.09
C VAL A 16 -32.11 17.27 -18.42
N ALA A 17 -32.28 16.04 -18.90
CA ALA A 17 -31.55 14.90 -18.40
C ALA A 17 -30.02 15.02 -18.64
N GLY A 18 -29.61 15.52 -19.81
CA GLY A 18 -28.22 15.81 -20.15
C GLY A 18 -27.61 16.90 -19.26
N LEU A 19 -28.39 17.95 -18.97
CA LEU A 19 -27.95 19.06 -18.11
C LEU A 19 -27.81 18.63 -16.65
N LEU A 20 -28.71 17.77 -16.16
CA LEU A 20 -28.60 17.12 -14.83
C LEU A 20 -27.40 16.20 -14.73
N PHE A 21 -27.11 15.42 -15.77
CA PHE A 21 -25.96 14.52 -15.78
C PHE A 21 -24.65 15.30 -15.78
N PHE A 22 -24.58 16.42 -16.51
CA PHE A 22 -23.42 17.31 -16.53
C PHE A 22 -23.19 18.02 -15.19
N ALA A 23 -24.26 18.40 -14.48
CA ALA A 23 -24.17 19.02 -13.15
C ALA A 23 -23.65 18.05 -12.08
N ILE A 24 -23.94 16.75 -12.19
CA ILE A 24 -23.43 15.72 -11.27
C ILE A 24 -21.94 15.45 -11.53
N ALA A 25 -21.49 15.49 -12.79
CA ALA A 25 -20.09 15.28 -13.15
C ALA A 25 -19.17 16.43 -12.71
N ALA A 26 -19.68 17.66 -12.60
CA ALA A 26 -18.89 18.83 -12.16
C ALA A 26 -18.60 18.84 -10.64
N GLY A 27 -19.25 18.01 -9.84
CA GLY A 27 -19.09 17.97 -8.37
C GLY A 27 -18.10 16.93 -7.83
N ALA A 28 -17.44 16.15 -8.69
CA ALA A 28 -16.43 15.19 -8.26
C ALA A 28 -15.06 15.86 -8.10
N GLU A 29 -14.93 16.80 -7.18
CA GLU A 29 -13.62 17.19 -6.67
C GLU A 29 -13.09 16.00 -5.85
N ALA A 30 -12.00 15.40 -6.32
CA ALA A 30 -11.26 14.42 -5.57
C ALA A 30 -10.74 15.10 -4.30
N GLN A 31 -11.42 14.90 -3.18
CA GLN A 31 -10.97 15.36 -1.88
C GLN A 31 -9.66 14.64 -1.58
N ILE A 32 -8.55 15.34 -1.76
CA ILE A 32 -7.25 14.90 -1.30
C ILE A 32 -7.33 14.90 0.23
N SER A 33 -7.40 13.72 0.83
CA SER A 33 -7.33 13.58 2.28
C SER A 33 -5.94 14.02 2.73
N TYR A 34 -5.84 15.22 3.26
CA TYR A 34 -4.61 15.72 3.87
C TYR A 34 -4.43 15.04 5.22
N ILE A 35 -3.33 14.30 5.36
CA ILE A 35 -2.85 13.87 6.66
C ILE A 35 -2.14 15.08 7.26
N LYS A 36 -2.61 15.57 8.40
CA LYS A 36 -1.93 16.63 9.12
C LYS A 36 -0.67 16.08 9.79
N ALA A 37 0.37 16.90 9.93
CA ALA A 37 1.58 16.48 10.64
C ALA A 37 1.29 16.08 12.10
N GLU A 38 0.27 16.65 12.70
CA GLU A 38 -0.22 16.30 14.04
C GLU A 38 -0.74 14.86 14.12
N ASP A 39 -1.33 14.34 13.03
CA ASP A 39 -1.88 12.99 12.95
C ASP A 39 -0.76 11.91 12.84
N LEU A 40 0.47 12.30 12.50
CA LEU A 40 1.63 11.41 12.48
C LEU A 40 2.17 11.10 13.87
N PHE A 41 1.78 11.90 14.86
CA PHE A 41 2.18 11.73 16.25
C PHE A 41 0.92 11.43 17.06
N PRO A 42 0.70 10.18 17.51
CA PRO A 42 -0.47 9.83 18.29
C PRO A 42 -0.51 10.72 19.55
N SER A 43 -1.63 11.42 19.73
CA SER A 43 -1.84 12.20 20.94
C SER A 43 -1.89 11.22 22.12
N GLU A 44 -0.97 11.39 23.05
CA GLU A 44 -0.84 10.52 24.22
C GLU A 44 -2.09 10.52 25.08
N LYS A 45 -2.42 9.35 25.56
CA LYS A 45 -3.51 9.19 26.53
C LYS A 45 -3.15 9.93 27.83
N PRO A 46 -4.06 10.72 28.42
CA PRO A 46 -3.74 11.65 29.52
C PRO A 46 -3.18 11.04 30.81
N TRP A 47 -3.14 9.71 30.93
CA TRP A 47 -2.70 8.98 32.13
C TRP A 47 -1.27 8.40 32.06
N GLU A 48 -0.60 8.51 30.91
CA GLU A 48 0.79 8.07 30.81
C GLU A 48 1.74 9.23 31.18
N LYS A 49 2.70 8.94 32.06
CA LYS A 49 3.75 9.88 32.50
C LYS A 49 4.82 10.12 31.43
N SER A 50 4.44 10.19 30.19
CA SER A 50 5.34 10.48 29.08
C SER A 50 5.47 11.98 28.88
N GLY A 51 6.65 12.41 28.47
CA GLY A 51 6.92 13.82 28.19
C GLY A 51 6.06 14.34 27.03
N ARG A 52 5.61 15.59 27.13
CA ARG A 52 4.85 16.24 26.05
C ARG A 52 5.81 16.74 24.97
N LEU A 53 5.72 16.18 23.76
CA LEU A 53 6.37 16.72 22.59
C LEU A 53 5.47 17.79 21.94
N VAL A 54 5.96 19.00 21.83
CA VAL A 54 5.29 20.09 21.10
C VAL A 54 6.12 20.40 19.86
N ILE A 55 5.58 20.13 18.69
CA ILE A 55 6.21 20.45 17.40
C ILE A 55 5.56 21.73 16.89
N SER A 56 6.35 22.81 16.80
CA SER A 56 5.90 24.08 16.23
C SER A 56 6.47 24.23 14.83
N HIS A 57 5.61 24.33 13.84
CA HIS A 57 5.98 24.53 12.44
C HIS A 57 4.97 25.44 11.73
N THR A 58 5.33 25.91 10.54
CA THR A 58 4.42 26.71 9.71
C THR A 58 3.44 25.81 8.95
N PRO A 59 2.21 26.26 8.64
CA PRO A 59 1.24 25.49 7.86
C PRO A 59 1.75 25.04 6.47
N ALA A 60 2.76 25.73 5.94
CA ALA A 60 3.43 25.34 4.70
C ALA A 60 4.12 23.98 4.81
N ILE A 61 4.68 23.65 5.97
CA ILE A 61 5.34 22.35 6.22
C ILE A 61 4.30 21.22 6.22
N ASP A 62 3.13 21.43 6.83
CA ASP A 62 2.04 20.44 6.80
C ASP A 62 1.61 20.12 5.37
N THR A 63 1.50 21.16 4.55
CA THR A 63 1.16 21.00 3.13
C THR A 63 2.23 20.22 2.38
N LEU A 64 3.51 20.49 2.63
CA LEU A 64 4.62 19.77 2.01
C LEU A 64 4.66 18.30 2.42
N ILE A 65 4.50 18.01 3.71
CA ILE A 65 4.48 16.64 4.22
C ILE A 65 3.31 15.87 3.61
N SER A 66 2.11 16.44 3.61
CA SER A 66 0.92 15.82 3.03
C SER A 66 1.07 15.54 1.54
N ARG A 67 1.65 16.48 0.77
CA ARG A 67 1.94 16.28 -0.65
C ARG A 67 3.00 15.19 -0.88
N TYR A 68 4.02 15.14 -0.05
CA TYR A 68 5.06 14.13 -0.13
C TYR A 68 4.51 12.72 0.13
N ILE A 69 3.71 12.55 1.19
CA ILE A 69 3.04 11.29 1.50
C ILE A 69 2.12 10.86 0.34
N TYR A 70 1.33 11.81 -0.18
CA TYR A 70 0.43 11.54 -1.31
C TYR A 70 1.18 11.14 -2.58
N ALA A 71 2.26 11.85 -2.93
CA ALA A 71 3.08 11.53 -4.09
C ALA A 71 3.72 10.14 -3.98
N ASN A 72 4.20 9.77 -2.80
CA ASN A 72 4.78 8.46 -2.54
C ASN A 72 3.72 7.34 -2.61
N LYS A 73 2.50 7.58 -2.11
CA LYS A 73 1.38 6.63 -2.25
C LYS A 73 0.97 6.43 -3.71
N LEU A 74 0.94 7.50 -4.51
CA LEU A 74 0.62 7.42 -5.95
C LEU A 74 1.71 6.74 -6.76
N ALA A 75 2.98 6.97 -6.44
CA ALA A 75 4.10 6.38 -7.15
C ALA A 75 4.09 4.84 -7.07
N GLY A 76 3.38 4.25 -6.10
CA GLY A 76 3.27 2.81 -5.91
C GLY A 76 4.62 2.10 -5.70
N ASN A 77 5.69 2.87 -5.73
CA ASN A 77 7.05 2.42 -5.50
C ASN A 77 7.27 2.47 -3.99
N GLY A 78 7.58 1.33 -3.40
CA GLY A 78 8.02 1.27 -2.01
C GLY A 78 9.36 2.01 -1.82
N MET A 79 10.04 1.73 -0.76
CA MET A 79 11.38 2.22 -0.45
C MET A 79 12.42 1.12 -0.68
N GLU A 80 13.67 1.50 -0.89
CA GLU A 80 14.78 0.55 -0.91
C GLU A 80 14.93 -0.12 0.45
N GLY A 81 15.06 -1.45 0.42
CA GLY A 81 15.17 -2.25 1.63
C GLY A 81 15.58 -3.68 1.33
N TYR A 82 15.20 -4.59 2.22
CA TYR A 82 15.60 -5.98 2.15
C TYR A 82 14.42 -6.89 2.47
N ARG A 83 14.35 -8.03 1.76
CA ARG A 83 13.46 -9.15 2.08
C ARG A 83 14.29 -10.42 2.26
N ILE A 84 13.78 -11.39 2.98
CA ILE A 84 14.36 -12.71 3.08
C ILE A 84 13.77 -13.58 1.98
N GLN A 85 14.59 -14.08 1.08
CA GLN A 85 14.18 -15.04 0.05
C GLN A 85 14.27 -16.45 0.61
N ILE A 86 13.14 -17.17 0.59
CA ILE A 86 13.03 -18.54 1.13
C ILE A 86 12.89 -19.59 0.04
N TYR A 87 12.47 -19.17 -1.18
CA TYR A 87 12.31 -20.06 -2.32
C TYR A 87 12.62 -19.35 -3.64
N ARG A 88 13.20 -20.11 -4.59
CA ARG A 88 13.41 -19.69 -5.97
C ARG A 88 13.47 -20.92 -6.88
N SER A 89 12.63 -20.99 -7.89
CA SER A 89 12.65 -22.04 -8.90
C SER A 89 12.12 -21.55 -10.25
N SER A 90 12.47 -22.24 -11.34
CA SER A 90 12.01 -21.93 -12.71
C SER A 90 11.32 -23.12 -13.38
N GLY A 91 10.99 -24.17 -12.65
CA GLY A 91 10.34 -25.38 -13.19
C GLY A 91 8.87 -25.15 -13.57
N ARG A 92 8.28 -26.11 -14.28
CA ARG A 92 6.86 -26.09 -14.68
C ARG A 92 5.90 -25.99 -13.48
N SER A 93 6.23 -26.64 -12.36
CA SER A 93 5.46 -26.62 -11.09
C SER A 93 5.85 -25.46 -10.16
N ALA A 94 6.88 -24.66 -10.53
CA ALA A 94 7.44 -23.63 -9.63
C ALA A 94 6.41 -22.62 -9.14
N ARG A 95 5.40 -22.29 -9.94
CA ARG A 95 4.29 -21.40 -9.55
C ARG A 95 3.44 -22.01 -8.44
N GLU A 96 3.07 -23.27 -8.57
CA GLU A 96 2.26 -23.95 -7.55
C GLU A 96 3.05 -24.18 -6.27
N GLU A 97 4.31 -24.58 -6.41
CA GLU A 97 5.22 -24.75 -5.28
C GLU A 97 5.47 -23.45 -4.52
N SER A 98 5.67 -22.31 -5.23
CA SER A 98 5.84 -21.02 -4.59
C SER A 98 4.61 -20.62 -3.78
N ASN A 99 3.40 -20.84 -4.31
CA ASN A 99 2.16 -20.55 -3.59
C ASN A 99 1.98 -21.46 -2.36
N LYS A 100 2.33 -22.75 -2.49
CA LYS A 100 2.27 -23.71 -1.39
C LYS A 100 3.25 -23.34 -0.27
N ILE A 101 4.49 -22.99 -0.63
CA ILE A 101 5.52 -22.57 0.33
C ILE A 101 5.10 -21.26 1.02
N ARG A 102 4.55 -20.30 0.27
CA ARG A 102 4.01 -19.08 0.85
C ARG A 102 2.89 -19.36 1.84
N ALA A 103 1.92 -20.21 1.48
CA ALA A 103 0.82 -20.58 2.38
C ALA A 103 1.32 -21.24 3.66
N GLN A 104 2.29 -22.17 3.53
CA GLN A 104 2.92 -22.79 4.69
C GLN A 104 3.65 -21.80 5.57
N PHE A 105 4.37 -20.85 4.96
CA PHE A 105 5.08 -19.79 5.69
C PHE A 105 4.12 -18.91 6.49
N MET A 106 2.95 -18.56 5.95
CA MET A 106 1.93 -17.77 6.65
C MET A 106 1.39 -18.48 7.90
N ILE A 107 1.35 -19.82 7.89
CA ILE A 107 0.98 -20.62 9.06
C ILE A 107 2.10 -20.61 10.10
N ASP A 108 3.35 -20.75 9.63
CA ASP A 108 4.53 -20.85 10.51
C ASP A 108 4.91 -19.50 11.14
N PHE A 109 4.68 -18.40 10.43
CA PHE A 109 5.09 -17.03 10.81
C PHE A 109 3.98 -16.02 10.45
N PRO A 110 2.85 -16.02 11.17
CA PRO A 110 1.69 -15.19 10.84
C PRO A 110 1.96 -13.68 10.89
N ASP A 111 2.90 -13.25 11.71
CA ASP A 111 3.25 -11.83 11.88
C ASP A 111 4.18 -11.28 10.79
N ILE A 112 4.71 -12.14 9.92
CA ILE A 112 5.66 -11.75 8.88
C ILE A 112 4.97 -11.76 7.52
N PRO A 113 4.92 -10.63 6.80
CA PRO A 113 4.34 -10.58 5.46
C PRO A 113 5.12 -11.47 4.49
N SER A 114 4.41 -12.12 3.57
CA SER A 114 5.00 -13.02 2.58
C SER A 114 4.48 -12.73 1.18
N TYR A 115 5.37 -12.76 0.20
CA TYR A 115 5.12 -12.37 -1.18
C TYR A 115 5.56 -13.50 -2.12
N ALA A 116 4.64 -13.94 -2.99
CA ALA A 116 4.99 -14.78 -4.14
C ALA A 116 5.18 -13.86 -5.34
N GLU A 117 6.35 -13.87 -5.92
CA GLU A 117 6.75 -12.95 -7.00
C GLU A 117 7.21 -13.75 -8.22
N TYR A 118 7.03 -13.15 -9.39
CA TYR A 118 7.58 -13.66 -10.64
C TYR A 118 8.72 -12.76 -11.11
N GLU A 119 9.89 -13.35 -11.33
CA GLU A 119 11.06 -12.67 -11.85
C GLU A 119 11.41 -13.20 -13.25
N ARG A 120 11.48 -12.31 -14.22
CA ARG A 120 11.91 -12.71 -15.57
C ARG A 120 13.34 -13.23 -15.58
N PRO A 121 13.69 -14.23 -16.39
CA PRO A 121 12.90 -14.78 -17.51
C PRO A 121 11.95 -15.94 -17.15
N GLY A 122 11.75 -16.37 -15.93
CA GLY A 122 10.88 -17.50 -15.63
C GLY A 122 10.97 -18.02 -14.20
N TYR A 123 11.46 -17.22 -13.26
CA TYR A 123 11.63 -17.63 -11.88
C TYR A 123 10.42 -17.25 -11.02
N PHE A 124 9.96 -18.19 -10.21
CA PHE A 124 8.99 -17.96 -9.15
C PHE A 124 9.74 -17.91 -7.81
N LEU A 125 9.46 -16.89 -7.05
CA LEU A 125 10.16 -16.56 -5.80
C LEU A 125 9.16 -16.47 -4.65
N VAL A 126 9.62 -16.80 -3.45
CA VAL A 126 8.92 -16.41 -2.23
C VAL A 126 9.87 -15.59 -1.38
N ARG A 127 9.46 -14.34 -1.13
CA ARG A 127 10.18 -13.39 -0.28
C ARG A 127 9.32 -13.03 0.92
N VAL A 128 9.94 -12.80 2.05
CA VAL A 128 9.23 -12.56 3.32
C VAL A 128 9.86 -11.42 4.10
N GLY A 129 9.01 -10.69 4.83
CA GLY A 129 9.39 -9.53 5.62
C GLY A 129 9.71 -8.31 4.78
N ASP A 130 9.59 -7.14 5.37
CA ASP A 130 9.98 -5.85 4.81
C ASP A 130 10.92 -5.18 5.82
N PHE A 131 12.22 -5.14 5.51
CA PHE A 131 13.27 -4.64 6.40
C PHE A 131 13.98 -3.46 5.76
N ARG A 132 14.14 -2.36 6.49
CA ARG A 132 14.86 -1.17 6.01
C ARG A 132 16.36 -1.40 5.89
N SER A 133 16.87 -2.29 6.73
CA SER A 133 18.32 -2.63 6.76
C SER A 133 18.53 -4.12 6.95
N LYS A 134 19.73 -4.60 6.57
CA LYS A 134 20.13 -5.99 6.85
C LYS A 134 20.14 -6.28 8.35
N MET A 135 20.54 -5.31 9.15
CA MET A 135 20.64 -5.47 10.61
C MET A 135 19.25 -5.74 11.21
N GLU A 136 18.23 -4.99 10.80
CA GLU A 136 16.84 -5.17 11.23
C GLU A 136 16.33 -6.58 10.92
N GLY A 137 16.58 -7.08 9.71
CA GLY A 137 16.14 -8.41 9.28
C GLY A 137 16.94 -9.58 9.83
N THR A 138 18.10 -9.35 10.44
CA THR A 138 19.02 -10.43 10.85
C THR A 138 18.38 -11.37 11.88
N LYS A 139 17.72 -10.84 12.90
CA LYS A 139 17.02 -11.65 13.91
C LYS A 139 15.96 -12.56 13.27
N THR A 140 15.16 -11.99 12.37
CA THR A 140 14.13 -12.73 11.65
C THR A 140 14.74 -13.77 10.71
N LEU A 141 15.84 -13.44 10.02
CA LEU A 141 16.55 -14.39 9.17
C LEU A 141 17.00 -15.64 9.95
N TYR A 142 17.54 -15.47 11.15
CA TYR A 142 17.93 -16.61 11.98
C TYR A 142 16.72 -17.47 12.42
N ALA A 143 15.58 -16.85 12.72
CA ALA A 143 14.37 -17.57 13.05
C ALA A 143 13.83 -18.35 11.84
N VAL A 144 13.79 -17.72 10.66
CA VAL A 144 13.32 -18.31 9.40
C VAL A 144 14.24 -19.47 8.98
N ARG A 145 15.55 -19.34 9.11
CA ARG A 145 16.52 -20.40 8.75
C ARG A 145 16.33 -21.71 9.50
N LYS A 146 15.70 -21.70 10.65
CA LYS A 146 15.40 -22.96 11.38
C LYS A 146 14.45 -23.88 10.59
N LYS A 147 13.52 -23.32 9.80
CA LYS A 147 12.59 -24.06 8.94
C LYS A 147 12.98 -24.02 7.46
N TYR A 148 13.61 -22.92 7.02
CA TYR A 148 14.01 -22.64 5.64
C TYR A 148 15.54 -22.40 5.60
N PRO A 149 16.38 -23.44 5.69
CA PRO A 149 17.85 -23.28 5.90
C PRO A 149 18.53 -22.54 4.75
N ASN A 150 18.03 -22.64 3.53
CA ASN A 150 18.58 -21.97 2.35
C ASN A 150 18.14 -20.51 2.19
N SER A 151 17.48 -19.93 3.22
CA SER A 151 17.03 -18.54 3.14
C SER A 151 18.20 -17.56 3.27
N TYR A 152 18.10 -16.47 2.53
CA TYR A 152 19.07 -15.37 2.54
C TYR A 152 18.41 -14.03 2.27
N MET A 153 19.11 -12.96 2.63
CA MET A 153 18.58 -11.61 2.49
C MET A 153 18.92 -11.03 1.12
N VAL A 154 17.94 -10.47 0.45
CA VAL A 154 18.06 -9.86 -0.87
C VAL A 154 17.64 -8.38 -0.82
N PRO A 155 18.37 -7.48 -1.51
CA PRO A 155 17.93 -6.10 -1.68
C PRO A 155 16.73 -6.08 -2.62
N CYS A 156 15.71 -5.31 -2.28
CA CYS A 156 14.52 -5.11 -3.11
C CYS A 156 13.78 -3.86 -2.68
N ILE A 157 12.79 -3.47 -3.48
CA ILE A 157 11.83 -2.45 -3.07
C ILE A 157 10.85 -3.10 -2.10
N ILE A 158 10.77 -2.55 -0.89
CA ILE A 158 9.84 -2.97 0.17
C ILE A 158 8.66 -2.02 0.26
N ASN A 159 7.56 -2.48 0.84
CA ASN A 159 6.40 -1.63 1.07
C ASN A 159 6.71 -0.56 2.13
N PHE A 160 6.10 0.61 1.99
CA PHE A 160 6.12 1.60 3.07
C PHE A 160 5.48 1.01 4.33
N PRO A 161 5.98 1.35 5.53
CA PRO A 161 5.31 0.99 6.76
C PRO A 161 3.87 1.49 6.77
N ASP A 162 2.97 0.66 7.26
CA ASP A 162 1.58 1.05 7.46
C ASP A 162 1.50 1.96 8.69
N LEU A 163 1.24 3.24 8.46
CA LEU A 163 1.17 4.24 9.52
C LEU A 163 -0.08 4.09 10.39
N ASP A 164 -1.08 3.33 9.91
CA ASP A 164 -2.34 3.11 10.63
C ASP A 164 -2.22 2.01 11.70
N LYS A 165 -1.05 1.38 11.82
CA LYS A 165 -0.80 0.29 12.79
C LYS A 165 -0.12 0.71 14.10
N TYR A 166 0.21 2.00 14.25
CA TYR A 166 0.90 2.51 15.44
C TYR A 166 0.05 3.48 16.23
#